data_74a7dacb95eff68aa43f66dd9a0d257d
#
_entry.id   74a7dacb95eff68aa43f66dd9a0d257d
#
_cell.length_a   1.000
_cell.length_b   1.000
_cell.length_c   1.000
_cell.angle_alpha   90.00
_cell.angle_beta   90.00
_cell.angle_gamma   90.00
#
_symmetry.space_group_name_H-M   'P 1'
#
loop_
_entity.id
_entity.type
_entity.pdbx_description
1 polymer ?
#
loop_
_entity_poly.entity_id
_entity_poly.type
_entity_poly.pdbx_seq_one_letter_code
_entity_poly.pdbx_strand_id
1 'polypeptide(L)'
;MTPFGARLRVLREQRGITLKHLAEALQVSTAYLSALEHGKRGSPSAGLVHQVNEFFGLIWDEADELASLAKLSNPRVTVNTAGLTPEQTALANRIAQTIHRLPAETVATLHGVLDATTQPKPRLRRAATNRDGGL
;
A
#
# COMPACT_ATOMS: atom_id res chain seq x y z
N MET A 1 -0.04 -11.41 5.64
CA MET A 1 -0.87 -10.90 4.53
C MET A 1 -0.48 -9.47 4.23
N THR A 2 -0.50 -9.06 2.98
CA THR A 2 -0.15 -7.69 2.60
C THR A 2 -1.40 -6.83 2.51
N PRO A 3 -1.24 -5.50 2.55
CA PRO A 3 -2.40 -4.61 2.37
C PRO A 3 -3.16 -4.85 1.06
N PHE A 4 -2.42 -5.06 -0.04
CA PHE A 4 -3.06 -5.36 -1.32
C PHE A 4 -3.80 -6.70 -1.25
N GLY A 5 -3.16 -7.72 -0.70
CA GLY A 5 -3.79 -9.04 -0.59
C GLY A 5 -5.04 -9.03 0.27
N ALA A 6 -5.00 -8.30 1.38
CA ALA A 6 -6.16 -8.18 2.26
C ALA A 6 -7.32 -7.49 1.54
N ARG A 7 -7.03 -6.43 0.79
CA ARG A 7 -8.06 -5.72 0.05
C ARG A 7 -8.63 -6.58 -1.08
N LEU A 8 -7.76 -7.32 -1.76
CA LEU A 8 -8.17 -8.22 -2.83
C LEU A 8 -9.15 -9.27 -2.30
N ARG A 9 -8.85 -9.82 -1.13
CA ARG A 9 -9.74 -10.79 -0.51
C ARG A 9 -11.10 -10.19 -0.18
N VAL A 10 -11.14 -8.97 0.36
CA VAL A 10 -12.39 -8.30 0.66
C VAL A 10 -13.22 -8.11 -0.61
N LEU A 11 -12.59 -7.63 -1.67
CA LEU A 11 -13.28 -7.44 -2.96
C LEU A 11 -13.85 -8.75 -3.48
N ARG A 12 -13.06 -9.81 -3.38
CA ARG A 12 -13.48 -11.14 -3.83
C ARG A 12 -14.65 -11.66 -3.01
N GLU A 13 -14.57 -11.53 -1.70
CA GLU A 13 -15.62 -12.01 -0.80
C GLU A 13 -16.92 -11.24 -0.98
N GLN A 14 -16.83 -9.95 -1.23
CA GLN A 14 -18.02 -9.14 -1.49
C GLN A 14 -18.77 -9.57 -2.74
N ARG A 15 -18.08 -10.14 -3.70
CA ARG A 15 -18.67 -10.67 -4.93
C ARG A 15 -19.03 -12.14 -4.81
N GLY A 16 -18.64 -12.79 -3.73
CA GLY A 16 -18.90 -14.23 -3.54
C GLY A 16 -18.17 -15.08 -4.56
N ILE A 17 -17.02 -14.66 -5.05
CA ILE A 17 -16.25 -15.43 -6.02
C ILE A 17 -15.07 -16.11 -5.36
N THR A 18 -14.69 -17.26 -5.93
CA THR A 18 -13.56 -18.04 -5.41
C THR A 18 -12.24 -17.46 -5.92
N LEU A 19 -11.17 -17.84 -5.23
CA LEU A 19 -9.83 -17.46 -5.67
C LEU A 19 -9.55 -18.01 -7.07
N LYS A 20 -10.00 -19.22 -7.34
CA LYS A 20 -9.83 -19.85 -8.64
C LYS A 20 -10.52 -19.04 -9.74
N HIS A 21 -11.75 -18.61 -9.47
CA HIS A 21 -12.51 -17.81 -10.44
C HIS A 21 -11.77 -16.53 -10.76
N LEU A 22 -11.29 -15.84 -9.72
CA LEU A 22 -10.58 -14.59 -9.90
C LEU A 22 -9.27 -14.81 -10.67
N ALA A 23 -8.54 -15.85 -10.33
CA ALA A 23 -7.29 -16.18 -11.02
C ALA A 23 -7.52 -16.39 -12.51
N GLU A 24 -8.59 -17.12 -12.87
CA GLU A 24 -8.95 -17.34 -14.26
C GLU A 24 -9.28 -16.03 -14.97
N ALA A 25 -10.04 -15.17 -14.31
CA ALA A 25 -10.42 -13.88 -14.89
C ALA A 25 -9.20 -12.98 -15.13
N LEU A 26 -8.23 -13.03 -14.22
CA LEU A 26 -7.02 -12.22 -14.32
C LEU A 26 -5.92 -12.90 -15.16
N GLN A 27 -6.17 -14.11 -15.60
CA GLN A 27 -5.23 -14.90 -16.41
C GLN A 27 -3.90 -15.12 -15.70
N VAL A 28 -3.98 -15.44 -14.41
CA VAL A 28 -2.83 -15.84 -13.61
C VAL A 28 -3.12 -17.17 -12.96
N SER A 29 -2.09 -17.82 -12.43
CA SER A 29 -2.29 -19.09 -11.73
C SER A 29 -2.94 -18.85 -10.38
N THR A 30 -3.72 -19.84 -9.92
CA THR A 30 -4.32 -19.80 -8.59
C THR A 30 -3.24 -19.71 -7.52
N ALA A 31 -2.13 -20.42 -7.72
CA ALA A 31 -1.02 -20.41 -6.77
C ALA A 31 -0.40 -19.01 -6.65
N TYR A 32 -0.23 -18.32 -7.78
CA TYR A 32 0.31 -16.96 -7.77
C TYR A 32 -0.61 -16.01 -7.01
N LEU A 33 -1.91 -16.07 -7.31
CA LEU A 33 -2.88 -15.20 -6.68
C LEU A 33 -2.99 -15.49 -5.18
N SER A 34 -2.93 -16.74 -4.79
CA SER A 34 -2.90 -17.14 -3.40
C SER A 34 -1.67 -16.55 -2.70
N ALA A 35 -0.51 -16.63 -3.35
CA ALA A 35 0.71 -16.08 -2.78
C ALA A 35 0.61 -14.57 -2.60
N LEU A 36 -0.05 -13.87 -3.51
CA LEU A 36 -0.29 -12.42 -3.36
C LEU A 36 -1.20 -12.13 -2.17
N GLU A 37 -2.28 -12.90 -2.01
CA GLU A 37 -3.19 -12.68 -0.86
C GLU A 37 -2.52 -12.95 0.47
N HIS A 38 -1.62 -13.92 0.52
CA HIS A 38 -0.95 -14.30 1.76
C HIS A 38 0.38 -13.57 1.99
N GLY A 39 0.75 -12.67 1.10
CA GLY A 39 1.95 -11.86 1.30
C GLY A 39 3.25 -12.59 1.07
N LYS A 40 3.24 -13.67 0.29
CA LYS A 40 4.46 -14.44 0.00
C LYS A 40 5.15 -13.98 -1.29
N ARG A 41 4.48 -13.17 -2.07
CA ARG A 41 5.04 -12.56 -3.25
C ARG A 41 5.28 -11.08 -3.00
N GLY A 42 6.07 -10.46 -3.83
CA GLY A 42 6.27 -9.02 -3.77
C GLY A 42 5.02 -8.26 -4.22
N SER A 43 5.17 -6.96 -4.38
CA SER A 43 4.07 -6.11 -4.83
C SER A 43 3.57 -6.58 -6.19
N PRO A 44 2.26 -6.50 -6.44
CA PRO A 44 1.74 -6.82 -7.76
C PRO A 44 2.21 -5.77 -8.78
N SER A 45 2.28 -6.18 -10.04
CA SER A 45 2.63 -5.26 -11.11
C SER A 45 1.52 -4.23 -11.34
N ALA A 46 1.87 -3.11 -11.94
CA ALA A 46 0.88 -2.11 -12.30
C ALA A 46 -0.18 -2.69 -13.24
N GLY A 47 0.24 -3.59 -14.13
CA GLY A 47 -0.68 -4.26 -15.04
C GLY A 47 -1.71 -5.10 -14.32
N LEU A 48 -1.27 -5.85 -13.31
CA LEU A 48 -2.20 -6.66 -12.53
C LEU A 48 -3.17 -5.79 -11.74
N VAL A 49 -2.67 -4.69 -11.14
CA VAL A 49 -3.53 -3.76 -10.41
C VAL A 49 -4.60 -3.21 -11.36
N HIS A 50 -4.21 -2.85 -12.57
CA HIS A 50 -5.16 -2.35 -13.56
C HIS A 50 -6.22 -3.41 -13.90
N GLN A 51 -5.80 -4.65 -14.08
CA GLN A 51 -6.74 -5.74 -14.37
C GLN A 51 -7.73 -5.95 -13.22
N VAL A 52 -7.25 -5.84 -11.97
CA VAL A 52 -8.12 -5.95 -10.80
C VAL A 52 -9.12 -4.80 -10.79
N ASN A 53 -8.66 -3.58 -11.06
CA ASN A 53 -9.56 -2.43 -11.14
C ASN A 53 -10.65 -2.64 -12.17
N GLU A 54 -10.29 -3.14 -13.34
CA GLU A 54 -11.26 -3.38 -14.40
C GLU A 54 -12.23 -4.49 -14.04
N PHE A 55 -11.72 -5.57 -13.48
CA PHE A 55 -12.57 -6.72 -13.14
C PHE A 55 -13.63 -6.33 -12.10
N PHE A 56 -13.23 -5.58 -11.07
CA PHE A 56 -14.15 -5.18 -10.00
C PHE A 56 -14.85 -3.86 -10.27
N GLY A 57 -14.55 -3.21 -11.38
CA GLY A 57 -15.18 -1.93 -11.72
C GLY A 57 -14.78 -0.80 -10.80
N LEU A 58 -13.56 -0.84 -10.26
CA LEU A 58 -13.07 0.20 -9.37
C LEU A 58 -12.62 1.41 -10.18
N ILE A 59 -13.08 2.58 -9.77
CA ILE A 59 -12.73 3.84 -10.46
C ILE A 59 -12.42 4.90 -9.41
N TRP A 60 -11.73 5.95 -9.86
CA TRP A 60 -11.44 7.12 -9.03
C TRP A 60 -10.75 6.73 -7.72
N ASP A 61 -11.33 7.13 -6.59
CA ASP A 61 -10.72 6.93 -5.29
C ASP A 61 -10.45 5.48 -4.96
N GLU A 62 -11.33 4.58 -5.36
CA GLU A 62 -11.14 3.15 -5.08
C GLU A 62 -9.96 2.59 -5.85
N ALA A 63 -9.80 3.01 -7.11
CA ALA A 63 -8.67 2.57 -7.93
C ALA A 63 -7.36 3.15 -7.38
N ASP A 64 -7.38 4.42 -6.96
CA ASP A 64 -6.21 5.06 -6.37
C ASP A 64 -5.81 4.40 -5.07
N GLU A 65 -6.79 4.04 -4.26
CA GLU A 65 -6.55 3.33 -3.00
C GLU A 65 -5.86 2.00 -3.26
N LEU A 66 -6.36 1.23 -4.20
CA LEU A 66 -5.77 -0.07 -4.50
C LEU A 66 -4.34 0.07 -4.98
N ALA A 67 -4.07 1.06 -5.81
CA ALA A 67 -2.71 1.31 -6.29
C ALA A 67 -1.78 1.70 -5.14
N SER A 68 -2.28 2.49 -4.19
CA SER A 68 -1.49 2.87 -3.00
C SER A 68 -1.18 1.66 -2.14
N LEU A 69 -2.18 0.79 -1.94
CA LEU A 69 -1.98 -0.43 -1.15
C LEU A 69 -0.96 -1.35 -1.82
N ALA A 70 -0.96 -1.42 -3.14
CA ALA A 70 0.02 -2.22 -3.87
C ALA A 70 1.44 -1.74 -3.57
N LYS A 71 1.65 -0.43 -3.50
CA LYS A 71 2.96 0.13 -3.19
C LYS A 71 3.42 -0.17 -1.77
N LEU A 72 2.50 -0.49 -0.88
CA LEU A 72 2.81 -0.83 0.51
C LEU A 72 2.86 -2.32 0.75
N SER A 73 2.89 -3.12 -0.31
CA SER A 73 2.69 -4.57 -0.16
C SER A 73 3.92 -5.42 -0.41
N ASN A 74 5.10 -4.82 -0.52
CA ASN A 74 6.32 -5.59 -0.65
C ASN A 74 6.69 -6.16 0.73
N PRO A 75 6.74 -7.51 0.89
CA PRO A 75 7.08 -8.07 2.20
C PRO A 75 8.54 -7.88 2.57
N ARG A 76 9.38 -7.55 1.62
CA ARG A 76 10.79 -7.25 1.88
C ARG A 76 11.05 -5.79 1.60
N VAL A 77 11.32 -5.04 2.66
CA VAL A 77 11.51 -3.61 2.56
C VAL A 77 12.97 -3.27 2.80
N THR A 78 13.56 -2.51 1.88
CA THR A 78 14.91 -2.02 2.06
C THR A 78 14.86 -0.50 2.20
N VAL A 79 15.48 0.01 3.27
CA VAL A 79 15.55 1.44 3.51
C VAL A 79 17.02 1.86 3.44
N ASN A 80 17.34 2.69 2.46
CA ASN A 80 18.70 3.19 2.30
C ASN A 80 18.82 4.51 3.06
N THR A 81 19.62 4.52 4.12
CA THR A 81 19.83 5.71 4.93
C THR A 81 21.19 6.37 4.70
N ALA A 82 21.88 5.98 3.62
CA ALA A 82 23.15 6.63 3.27
C ALA A 82 22.91 8.12 3.04
N GLY A 83 23.72 8.96 3.68
CA GLY A 83 23.58 10.41 3.57
C GLY A 83 22.53 11.03 4.48
N LEU A 84 21.82 10.22 5.25
CA LEU A 84 20.85 10.73 6.22
C LEU A 84 21.50 10.87 7.59
N THR A 85 20.74 11.37 8.57
CA THR A 85 21.28 11.61 9.90
C THR A 85 21.49 10.30 10.66
N PRO A 86 22.36 10.30 11.69
CA PRO A 86 22.49 9.14 12.56
C PRO A 86 21.15 8.72 13.19
N GLU A 87 20.32 9.70 13.55
CA GLU A 87 19.01 9.39 14.14
C GLU A 87 18.09 8.69 13.16
N GLN A 88 18.12 9.09 11.90
CA GLN A 88 17.31 8.43 10.87
C GLN A 88 17.79 7.01 10.64
N THR A 89 19.09 6.81 10.56
CA THR A 89 19.65 5.47 10.40
C THR A 89 19.32 4.57 11.57
N ALA A 90 19.45 5.10 12.79
CA ALA A 90 19.12 4.34 13.99
C ALA A 90 17.64 3.96 14.01
N LEU A 91 16.76 4.87 13.63
CA LEU A 91 15.33 4.60 13.63
C LEU A 91 14.97 3.49 12.65
N ALA A 92 15.51 3.53 11.43
CA ALA A 92 15.24 2.50 10.45
C ALA A 92 15.67 1.12 10.97
N ASN A 93 16.85 1.04 11.60
CA ASN A 93 17.34 -0.20 12.15
C ASN A 93 16.49 -0.70 13.32
N ARG A 94 16.06 0.20 14.19
CA ARG A 94 15.22 -0.17 15.32
C ARG A 94 13.88 -0.72 14.87
N ILE A 95 13.28 -0.13 13.86
CA ILE A 95 12.03 -0.63 13.31
C ILE A 95 12.23 -2.02 12.73
N ALA A 96 13.29 -2.21 11.94
CA ALA A 96 13.58 -3.52 11.34
C ALA A 96 13.75 -4.60 12.41
N GLN A 97 14.34 -4.25 13.55
CA GLN A 97 14.58 -5.20 14.63
C GLN A 97 13.35 -5.51 15.46
N THR A 98 12.37 -4.62 15.47
CA THR A 98 11.24 -4.73 16.40
C THR A 98 9.89 -4.90 15.75
N ILE A 99 9.78 -4.64 14.45
CA ILE A 99 8.47 -4.59 13.75
C ILE A 99 7.63 -5.84 14.00
N HIS A 100 8.25 -7.00 14.02
CA HIS A 100 7.54 -8.27 14.18
C HIS A 100 6.96 -8.47 15.58
N ARG A 101 7.38 -7.65 16.55
CA ARG A 101 6.91 -7.73 17.93
C ARG A 101 6.02 -6.57 18.34
N LEU A 102 5.79 -5.62 17.45
CA LEU A 102 5.00 -4.45 17.80
C LEU A 102 3.51 -4.81 17.92
N PRO A 103 2.87 -4.42 19.03
CA PRO A 103 1.42 -4.62 19.17
C PRO A 103 0.67 -3.79 18.13
N ALA A 104 -0.53 -4.25 17.79
CA ALA A 104 -1.36 -3.56 16.81
C ALA A 104 -1.59 -2.09 17.16
N GLU A 105 -1.75 -1.81 18.45
CA GLU A 105 -1.95 -0.45 18.95
C GLU A 105 -0.74 0.45 18.66
N THR A 106 0.47 -0.08 18.87
CA THR A 106 1.69 0.65 18.58
C THR A 106 1.83 0.89 17.07
N VAL A 107 1.53 -0.13 16.28
CA VAL A 107 1.57 0.01 14.82
C VAL A 107 0.63 1.13 14.36
N ALA A 108 -0.60 1.14 14.88
CA ALA A 108 -1.56 2.19 14.54
C ALA A 108 -1.06 3.58 14.95
N THR A 109 -0.45 3.68 16.11
CA THR A 109 0.11 4.96 16.58
C THR A 109 1.22 5.45 15.66
N LEU A 110 2.10 4.55 15.23
CA LEU A 110 3.18 4.91 14.32
C LEU A 110 2.64 5.36 12.96
N HIS A 111 1.63 4.68 12.46
CA HIS A 111 0.97 5.13 11.22
C HIS A 111 0.42 6.55 11.40
N GLY A 112 -0.21 6.82 12.52
CA GLY A 112 -0.77 8.14 12.80
C GLY A 112 0.31 9.23 12.82
N VAL A 113 1.46 8.94 13.43
CA VAL A 113 2.58 9.88 13.46
C VAL A 113 3.08 10.16 12.05
N LEU A 114 3.22 9.12 11.23
CA LEU A 114 3.67 9.29 9.85
C LEU A 114 2.66 10.08 9.03
N ASP A 115 1.38 9.78 9.19
CA ASP A 115 0.32 10.49 8.47
C ASP A 115 0.35 11.99 8.78
N ALA A 116 0.52 12.34 10.05
CA ALA A 116 0.57 13.74 10.46
C ALA A 116 1.78 14.48 9.91
N THR A 117 2.89 13.74 9.74
CA THR A 117 4.16 14.34 9.31
C THR A 117 4.28 14.44 7.80
N THR A 118 3.81 13.41 7.09
CA THR A 118 4.05 13.27 5.65
C THR A 118 2.86 13.63 4.79
N GLN A 119 1.73 13.93 5.42
CA GLN A 119 0.53 14.26 4.66
C GLN A 119 0.79 15.48 3.79
N PRO A 120 0.45 15.41 2.50
CA PRO A 120 0.67 16.53 1.63
C PRO A 120 -0.17 17.72 2.05
N LYS A 121 0.36 18.91 1.84
CA LYS A 121 -0.38 20.12 2.16
C LYS A 121 -1.58 20.24 1.24
N PRO A 122 -2.65 20.85 1.73
CA PRO A 122 -3.82 21.06 0.88
C PRO A 122 -3.45 21.82 -0.37
N ARG A 123 -3.97 21.40 -1.49
CA ARG A 123 -3.68 22.05 -2.75
C ARG A 123 -4.25 23.45 -2.82
N LEU A 124 -5.28 23.68 -2.08
CA LEU A 124 -5.90 25.00 -2.02
C LEU A 124 -4.89 26.08 -1.69
N ARG A 125 -3.98 25.79 -0.80
CA ARG A 125 -3.01 26.75 -0.39
C ARG A 125 -2.11 27.19 -1.53
N ARG A 126 -1.77 26.27 -2.41
CA ARG A 126 -0.96 26.63 -3.55
C ARG A 126 -1.70 27.56 -4.48
N ALA A 127 -2.95 27.31 -4.68
CA ALA A 127 -3.75 28.16 -5.54
C ALA A 127 -3.89 29.54 -4.96
N ALA A 128 -3.99 29.63 -3.70
CA ALA A 128 -4.14 30.91 -3.04
C ALA A 128 -2.91 31.77 -3.19
N THR A 129 -1.92 31.34 -3.43
CA THR A 129 -0.72 32.02 -3.35
C THR A 129 -0.11 32.51 -4.56
N ASN A 130 -0.79 31.95 -4.39
CA ASN A 130 -0.54 32.12 -4.95
C ASN A 130 -0.12 32.76 -5.08
N ARG A 131 -0.21 32.95 -5.09
CA ARG A 131 -0.21 33.40 -5.25
C ARG A 131 0.26 34.05 -5.01
N ASP A 132 0.32 34.12 -4.97
CA ASP A 132 0.44 34.54 -4.78
C ASP A 132 0.83 34.94 -4.77
N GLY A 133 1.07 35.19 -4.90
CA GLY A 133 1.21 35.41 -5.14
C GLY A 133 1.37 35.96 -5.04
N GLY A 134 1.31 36.21 -5.20
CA GLY A 134 1.14 36.52 -5.34
C GLY A 134 1.21 37.18 -4.97
N LEU A 135 1.23 37.43 -5.10
CA LEU A 135 0.87 37.77 -4.70
C LEU A 135 0.79 37.92 -4.50
#